data_718b71080fde33d343a6fad723dbf0a4
#
_entry.id   718b71080fde33d343a6fad723dbf0a4
#
_cell.length_a   1.000
_cell.length_b   1.000
_cell.length_c   1.000
_cell.angle_alpha   90.00
_cell.angle_beta   90.00
_cell.angle_gamma   90.00
#
_symmetry.space_group_name_H-M   'P 1'
#
loop_
_entity.id
_entity.type
_entity.pdbx_description
1 polymer ?
#
loop_
_entity_poly.entity_id
_entity_poly.type
_entity_poly.pdbx_seq_one_letter_code
_entity_poly.pdbx_strand_id
1 'polypeptide(L)'
;MINLKPSEDIVPMSEFRNNLSGCAARARKSGRPLLLTQNGRASYVFMDLAAFEEIREKIEKMEAYADLLAAEGEADRGEVVSLEDFEKEIRERRAREDRKVKSKTNRIRAAV
;
A
#
# COMPACT_ATOMS: atom_id res chain seq x y z
N MET A 1 -1.36 -9.91 -4.01
CA MET A 1 -0.04 -10.45 -3.65
C MET A 1 1.05 -9.74 -4.43
N ILE A 2 2.14 -9.43 -3.77
CA ILE A 2 3.25 -8.76 -4.45
C ILE A 2 4.01 -9.78 -5.27
N ASN A 3 3.93 -9.66 -6.59
CA ASN A 3 4.68 -10.50 -7.50
C ASN A 3 5.96 -9.78 -7.89
N LEU A 4 7.08 -10.45 -7.72
CA LEU A 4 8.39 -9.93 -8.08
C LEU A 4 9.02 -10.84 -9.15
N LYS A 5 9.53 -10.23 -10.21
CA LYS A 5 10.29 -10.95 -11.24
C LYS A 5 11.76 -10.57 -11.11
N PRO A 6 12.62 -11.42 -10.49
CA PRO A 6 14.01 -11.05 -10.22
C PRO A 6 14.80 -10.63 -11.46
N SER A 7 14.48 -11.17 -12.62
CA SER A 7 15.16 -10.83 -13.87
C SER A 7 14.86 -9.41 -14.37
N GLU A 8 13.73 -8.83 -13.95
CA GLU A 8 13.26 -7.53 -14.45
C GLU A 8 13.14 -6.48 -13.37
N ASP A 9 12.89 -6.90 -12.14
CA ASP A 9 12.48 -6.00 -11.06
C ASP A 9 13.61 -5.64 -10.09
N ILE A 10 14.82 -6.17 -10.32
CA ILE A 10 15.99 -5.81 -9.53
C ILE A 10 16.84 -4.84 -10.34
N VAL A 11 17.04 -3.63 -9.81
CA VAL A 11 17.72 -2.54 -10.50
C VAL A 11 18.80 -1.96 -9.59
N PRO A 12 20.05 -1.84 -10.08
CA PRO A 12 21.07 -1.14 -9.31
C PRO A 12 20.72 0.34 -9.09
N MET A 13 21.09 0.88 -7.95
CA MET A 13 20.82 2.29 -7.63
C MET A 13 21.39 3.25 -8.67
N SER A 14 22.55 2.96 -9.22
CA SER A 14 23.17 3.77 -10.26
C SER A 14 22.32 3.84 -11.53
N GLU A 15 21.77 2.70 -11.95
CA GLU A 15 20.88 2.65 -13.10
C GLU A 15 19.57 3.40 -12.81
N PHE A 16 19.03 3.26 -11.62
CA PHE A 16 17.84 3.98 -11.19
C PHE A 16 18.02 5.48 -11.26
N ARG A 17 19.16 5.99 -10.76
CA ARG A 17 19.48 7.42 -10.81
C ARG A 17 19.61 7.93 -12.25
N ASN A 18 20.23 7.15 -13.12
CA ASN A 18 20.47 7.54 -14.50
C ASN A 18 19.23 7.43 -15.39
N ASN A 19 18.25 6.62 -14.99
CA ASN A 19 17.05 6.38 -15.79
C ASN A 19 15.80 6.37 -14.91
N LEU A 20 15.61 7.40 -14.13
CA LEU A 20 14.49 7.54 -13.21
C LEU A 20 13.13 7.45 -13.92
N SER A 21 12.98 8.18 -15.03
CA SER A 21 11.71 8.16 -15.78
C SER A 21 11.41 6.83 -16.41
N GLY A 22 12.42 6.09 -16.89
CA GLY A 22 12.26 4.75 -17.43
C GLY A 22 11.85 3.75 -16.35
N CYS A 23 12.47 3.83 -15.17
CA CYS A 23 12.12 2.99 -14.03
C CYS A 23 10.70 3.29 -13.53
N ALA A 24 10.33 4.56 -13.46
CA ALA A 24 8.97 4.96 -13.08
C ALA A 24 7.92 4.43 -14.05
N ALA A 25 8.19 4.51 -15.36
CA ALA A 25 7.30 3.97 -16.39
C ALA A 25 7.15 2.45 -16.26
N ARG A 26 8.24 1.73 -16.00
CA ARG A 26 8.22 0.28 -15.79
C ARG A 26 7.41 -0.11 -14.56
N ALA A 27 7.61 0.58 -13.45
CA ALA A 27 6.87 0.31 -12.21
C ALA A 27 5.37 0.55 -12.42
N ARG A 28 5.01 1.62 -13.11
CA ARG A 28 3.61 1.95 -13.40
C ARG A 28 2.96 0.91 -14.32
N LYS A 29 3.66 0.54 -15.39
CA LYS A 29 3.13 -0.40 -16.39
C LYS A 29 2.98 -1.81 -15.80
N SER A 30 3.96 -2.27 -15.03
CA SER A 30 3.95 -3.63 -14.48
C SER A 30 3.06 -3.74 -13.23
N GLY A 31 2.88 -2.66 -12.49
CA GLY A 31 2.25 -2.67 -11.17
C GLY A 31 3.07 -3.41 -10.11
N ARG A 32 4.32 -3.77 -10.43
CA ARG A 32 5.21 -4.48 -9.52
C ARG A 32 6.23 -3.52 -8.92
N PRO A 33 6.68 -3.78 -7.67
CA PRO A 33 7.76 -2.99 -7.09
C PRO A 33 9.09 -3.27 -7.78
N LEU A 34 9.97 -2.27 -7.80
CA LEU A 34 11.37 -2.43 -8.19
C LEU A 34 12.22 -2.49 -6.94
N LEU A 35 13.07 -3.50 -6.83
CA LEU A 35 14.06 -3.59 -5.77
C LEU A 35 15.32 -2.87 -6.21
N LEU A 36 15.70 -1.85 -5.46
CA LEU A 36 16.91 -1.08 -5.74
C LEU A 36 18.06 -1.62 -4.91
N THR A 37 19.13 -1.99 -5.58
CA THR A 37 20.32 -2.54 -4.92
C THR A 37 21.39 -1.47 -4.77
N GLN A 38 22.10 -1.52 -3.65
CA GLN A 38 23.27 -0.68 -3.39
C GLN A 38 24.34 -1.57 -2.81
N ASN A 39 25.53 -1.51 -3.40
CA ASN A 39 26.67 -2.38 -3.00
C ASN A 39 26.31 -3.88 -2.99
N GLY A 40 25.55 -4.31 -4.00
CA GLY A 40 25.13 -5.71 -4.14
C GLY A 40 24.02 -6.17 -3.21
N ARG A 41 23.42 -5.25 -2.43
CA ARG A 41 22.33 -5.56 -1.51
C ARG A 41 21.08 -4.81 -1.86
N ALA A 42 19.93 -5.49 -1.81
CA ALA A 42 18.63 -4.83 -1.94
C ALA A 42 18.41 -3.93 -0.71
N SER A 43 18.34 -2.63 -0.94
CA SER A 43 18.26 -1.63 0.14
C SER A 43 16.98 -0.81 0.10
N TYR A 44 16.37 -0.67 -1.08
CA TYR A 44 15.19 0.18 -1.26
C TYR A 44 14.17 -0.50 -2.16
N VAL A 45 12.92 -0.09 -1.99
CA VAL A 45 11.82 -0.51 -2.86
C VAL A 45 11.24 0.76 -3.50
N PHE A 46 11.09 0.72 -4.82
CA PHE A 46 10.40 1.76 -5.57
C PHE A 46 9.10 1.19 -6.13
N MET A 47 8.01 1.89 -5.91
CA MET A 47 6.69 1.40 -6.28
C MET A 47 5.81 2.54 -6.77
N ASP A 48 4.99 2.26 -7.77
CA ASP A 48 3.96 3.19 -8.18
C ASP A 48 2.93 3.37 -7.05
N LEU A 49 2.46 4.61 -6.85
CA LEU A 49 1.56 4.92 -5.75
C LEU A 49 0.26 4.11 -5.78
N ALA A 50 -0.31 3.92 -6.97
CA ALA A 50 -1.53 3.12 -7.11
C ALA A 50 -1.33 1.68 -6.64
N ALA A 51 -0.18 1.08 -6.96
CA ALA A 51 0.17 -0.27 -6.52
C ALA A 51 0.34 -0.33 -4.99
N PHE A 52 0.98 0.68 -4.41
CA PHE A 52 1.13 0.79 -2.96
C PHE A 52 -0.21 0.93 -2.25
N GLU A 53 -1.09 1.79 -2.76
CA GLU A 53 -2.43 1.99 -2.18
C GLU A 53 -3.26 0.71 -2.21
N GLU A 54 -3.15 -0.07 -3.28
CA GLU A 54 -3.82 -1.36 -3.38
C GLU A 54 -3.34 -2.34 -2.30
N ILE A 55 -2.05 -2.39 -2.05
CA ILE A 55 -1.47 -3.23 -0.98
C ILE A 55 -1.93 -2.74 0.39
N ARG A 56 -1.86 -1.44 0.63
CA ARG A 56 -2.32 -0.83 1.88
C ARG A 56 -3.78 -1.16 2.15
N GLU A 57 -4.61 -1.10 1.13
CA GLU A 57 -6.02 -1.44 1.22
C GLU A 57 -6.24 -2.89 1.64
N LYS A 58 -5.50 -3.82 1.04
CA LYS A 58 -5.57 -5.23 1.40
C LYS A 58 -5.13 -5.49 2.85
N ILE A 59 -4.08 -4.82 3.28
CA ILE A 59 -3.59 -4.93 4.67
C ILE A 59 -4.64 -4.42 5.65
N GLU A 60 -5.23 -3.26 5.39
CA GLU A 60 -6.28 -2.69 6.22
C GLU A 60 -7.50 -3.62 6.34
N LYS A 61 -7.90 -4.23 5.24
CA LYS A 61 -8.99 -5.22 5.23
C LYS A 61 -8.65 -6.44 6.07
N MET A 62 -7.43 -6.94 5.95
CA MET A 62 -6.98 -8.11 6.72
C MET A 62 -6.94 -7.80 8.22
N GLU A 63 -6.43 -6.63 8.60
CA GLU A 63 -6.38 -6.21 10.00
C GLU A 63 -7.78 -6.04 10.58
N ALA A 64 -8.67 -5.39 9.85
CA ALA A 64 -10.05 -5.20 10.29
C ALA A 64 -10.79 -6.53 10.41
N TYR A 65 -10.54 -7.46 9.51
CA TYR A 65 -11.13 -8.79 9.56
C TYR A 65 -10.60 -9.59 10.76
N ALA A 66 -9.31 -9.50 11.04
CA ALA A 66 -8.69 -10.13 12.21
C ALA A 66 -9.29 -9.59 13.53
N ASP A 67 -9.47 -8.27 13.61
CA ASP A 67 -10.09 -7.62 14.76
C ASP A 67 -11.54 -8.09 14.95
N LEU A 68 -12.28 -8.22 13.87
CA LEU A 68 -13.65 -8.71 13.88
C LEU A 68 -13.72 -10.16 14.39
N LEU A 69 -12.85 -11.04 13.91
CA LEU A 69 -12.79 -12.43 14.35
C LEU A 69 -12.44 -12.54 15.83
N ALA A 70 -11.53 -11.71 16.31
CA ALA A 70 -11.17 -11.67 17.73
C ALA A 70 -12.36 -11.23 18.59
N ALA A 71 -13.10 -10.22 18.15
CA ALA A 71 -14.29 -9.73 18.85
C ALA A 71 -15.41 -10.79 18.88
N GLU A 72 -15.64 -11.50 17.78
CA GLU A 72 -16.61 -12.60 17.73
C GLU A 72 -16.24 -13.74 18.65
N GLY A 73 -14.96 -14.10 18.72
CA GLY A 73 -14.46 -15.13 19.62
C GLY A 73 -14.69 -14.79 21.10
N GLU A 74 -14.67 -13.52 21.45
CA GLU A 74 -14.93 -13.06 22.81
C GLU A 74 -16.43 -12.95 23.12
N ALA A 75 -17.24 -12.62 22.12
CA ALA A 75 -18.64 -12.26 22.34
C ALA A 75 -19.62 -13.41 22.28
N ASP A 76 -19.32 -14.51 21.60
CA ASP A 76 -20.18 -15.68 21.39
C ASP A 76 -21.65 -15.31 21.08
N ARG A 77 -21.85 -14.27 20.25
CA ARG A 77 -23.18 -13.70 20.01
C ARG A 77 -23.87 -14.17 18.74
N GLY A 78 -23.23 -14.96 17.92
CA GLY A 78 -23.82 -15.41 16.67
C GLY A 78 -24.20 -14.31 15.69
N GLU A 79 -23.80 -13.07 15.92
CA GLU A 79 -24.01 -11.97 14.99
C GLU A 79 -22.98 -12.07 13.87
N VAL A 80 -23.48 -12.42 12.68
CA VAL A 80 -22.65 -12.46 11.48
C VAL A 80 -22.68 -11.08 10.87
N VAL A 81 -21.50 -10.41 10.88
CA VAL A 81 -21.34 -9.17 10.12
C VAL A 81 -21.27 -9.55 8.65
N SER A 82 -22.15 -9.00 7.83
CA SER A 82 -22.14 -9.29 6.40
C SER A 82 -20.87 -8.70 5.76
N LEU A 83 -20.42 -9.35 4.70
CA LEU A 83 -19.27 -8.86 3.93
C LEU A 83 -19.51 -7.44 3.42
N GLU A 84 -20.75 -7.14 3.03
CA GLU A 84 -21.14 -5.82 2.55
C GLU A 84 -20.98 -4.74 3.62
N ASP A 85 -21.44 -5.01 4.85
CA ASP A 85 -21.29 -4.09 5.98
C ASP A 85 -19.84 -3.88 6.35
N PHE A 86 -19.04 -4.95 6.29
CA PHE A 86 -17.59 -4.89 6.53
C PHE A 86 -16.89 -4.03 5.50
N GLU A 87 -17.18 -4.22 4.23
CA GLU A 87 -16.61 -3.41 3.16
C GLU A 87 -16.99 -1.93 3.25
N LYS A 88 -18.24 -1.66 3.64
CA LYS A 88 -18.73 -0.31 3.86
C LYS A 88 -17.98 0.38 4.98
N GLU A 89 -17.79 -0.30 6.09
CA GLU A 89 -17.05 0.22 7.24
C GLU A 89 -15.60 0.55 6.87
N ILE A 90 -14.95 -0.30 6.10
CA ILE A 90 -13.59 -0.05 5.62
C ILE A 90 -13.53 1.18 4.72
N ARG A 91 -14.48 1.34 3.82
CA ARG A 91 -14.55 2.51 2.94
C ARG A 91 -14.72 3.81 3.73
N GLU A 92 -15.56 3.79 4.75
CA GLU A 92 -15.78 4.95 5.63
C GLU A 92 -14.52 5.29 6.43
N ARG A 93 -13.83 4.28 6.95
CA ARG A 93 -12.56 4.46 7.66
C ARG A 93 -11.51 5.08 6.77
N ARG A 94 -11.38 4.60 5.54
CA ARG A 94 -10.45 5.12 4.55
C ARG A 94 -10.75 6.57 4.20
N ALA A 95 -12.01 6.91 3.97
CA ALA A 95 -12.42 8.28 3.66
C ALA A 95 -12.04 9.25 4.78
N ARG A 96 -12.14 8.81 6.05
CA ARG A 96 -11.72 9.62 7.20
C ARG A 96 -10.21 9.82 7.24
N GLU A 97 -9.44 8.78 6.97
CA GLU A 97 -7.97 8.85 6.94
C GLU A 97 -7.49 9.74 5.79
N ASP A 98 -8.06 9.59 4.61
CA ASP A 98 -7.72 10.42 3.45
C ASP A 98 -8.00 11.90 3.72
N ARG A 99 -9.08 12.22 4.41
CA ARG A 99 -9.37 13.60 4.82
C ARG A 99 -8.33 14.15 5.79
N LYS A 100 -7.86 13.35 6.74
CA LYS A 100 -6.78 13.73 7.66
C LYS A 100 -5.48 13.99 6.93
N VAL A 101 -5.11 13.14 5.98
CA VAL A 101 -3.89 13.27 5.18
C VAL A 101 -3.97 14.55 4.33
N LYS A 102 -5.08 14.81 3.66
CA LYS A 102 -5.28 16.03 2.88
C LYS A 102 -5.17 17.28 3.74
N SER A 103 -5.76 17.28 4.92
CA SER A 103 -5.67 18.39 5.86
C SER A 103 -4.22 18.67 6.28
N LYS A 104 -3.46 17.64 6.61
CA LYS A 104 -2.03 17.77 6.93
C LYS A 104 -1.21 18.30 5.75
N THR A 105 -1.46 17.79 4.56
CA THR A 105 -0.78 18.23 3.34
C THR A 105 -1.07 19.70 3.05
N ASN A 106 -2.30 20.13 3.18
CA ASN A 106 -2.68 21.53 2.98
C ASN A 106 -2.02 22.45 4.00
N ARG A 107 -1.91 22.03 5.26
CA ARG A 107 -1.20 22.79 6.29
C ARG A 107 0.28 22.95 5.96
N ILE A 108 0.93 21.91 5.51
CA ILE A 108 2.34 21.94 5.10
C ILE A 108 2.53 22.89 3.91
N ARG A 109 1.66 22.83 2.92
CA ARG A 109 1.71 23.75 1.77
C ARG A 109 1.49 25.20 2.17
N ALA A 110 0.58 25.45 3.10
CA ALA A 110 0.32 26.81 3.59
C ALA A 110 1.49 27.36 4.42
N ALA A 111 2.29 26.52 5.06
CA ALA A 111 3.43 26.91 5.87
C ALA A 111 4.70 27.21 5.04
N VAL A 112 4.73 26.80 3.79
CA VAL A 112 5.82 27.06 2.85
C VAL A 112 5.50 28.29 2.01
#